data_dd5d43b15c41418863d3b987f15bef51
#
_entry.id   dd5d43b15c41418863d3b987f15bef51
#
_cell.length_a   1.000
_cell.length_b   1.000
_cell.length_c   1.000
_cell.angle_alpha   90.00
_cell.angle_beta   90.00
_cell.angle_gamma   90.00
#
_symmetry.space_group_name_H-M   'P 1'
#
loop_
_entity.id
_entity.type
_entity.pdbx_description
1 polymer ?
#
loop_
_entity_poly.entity_id
_entity_poly.type
_entity_poly.pdbx_seq_one_letter_code
_entity_poly.pdbx_strand_id
1 'polypeptide(L)'
;MTKKIYISPSDQTENRYAWGNTNEHAQCQRIAEAEAAALRRSGVEVKLAAFGTTMAQRCAESDAWGADIHNCVHTNAFNGKVSGTRMFCYSVPGKGYDACRAVFGQLAPLTPGTSENIQANPRLYEVRNPAAPSVYCECEFHDSIQGARWIVEHTTDIGEAIAKGLCEYLGAVSYTHLTLPTKLE
;
A
#
# COMPACT_ATOMS: atom_id res chain seq x y z
N MET A 1 -17.76 -12.66 9.37
CA MET A 1 -16.37 -12.75 9.91
C MET A 1 -15.69 -11.43 9.67
N THR A 2 -14.90 -10.96 10.62
CA THR A 2 -14.09 -9.75 10.47
C THR A 2 -13.05 -9.95 9.37
N LYS A 3 -12.85 -8.97 8.52
CA LYS A 3 -11.85 -9.02 7.45
C LYS A 3 -10.46 -8.80 8.02
N LYS A 4 -9.47 -9.46 7.42
CA LYS A 4 -8.07 -9.47 7.87
C LYS A 4 -7.14 -9.02 6.75
N ILE A 5 -6.32 -8.02 7.02
CA ILE A 5 -5.31 -7.53 6.08
C ILE A 5 -3.94 -7.63 6.71
N TYR A 6 -3.03 -8.33 6.04
CA TYR A 6 -1.61 -8.35 6.36
C TYR A 6 -0.91 -7.26 5.55
N ILE A 7 -0.23 -6.33 6.23
CA ILE A 7 0.51 -5.23 5.59
C ILE A 7 2.00 -5.51 5.67
N SER A 8 2.66 -5.50 4.53
CA SER A 8 4.10 -5.73 4.35
C SER A 8 4.77 -4.47 3.78
N PRO A 9 5.23 -3.52 4.63
CA PRO A 9 5.98 -2.37 4.15
C PRO A 9 7.38 -2.77 3.73
N SER A 10 7.93 -2.05 2.75
CA SER A 10 9.33 -2.19 2.32
C SER A 10 10.29 -2.03 3.49
N ASP A 11 11.33 -2.87 3.55
CA ASP A 11 12.44 -2.75 4.49
C ASP A 11 13.77 -2.33 3.81
N GLN A 12 13.68 -1.80 2.59
CA GLN A 12 14.83 -1.37 1.79
C GLN A 12 15.39 -0.03 2.31
N THR A 13 16.36 -0.10 3.20
CA THR A 13 17.01 1.07 3.80
C THR A 13 18.00 1.76 2.87
N GLU A 14 18.52 1.04 1.87
CA GLU A 14 19.51 1.54 0.89
C GLU A 14 18.86 2.36 -0.24
N ASN A 15 17.57 2.23 -0.46
CA ASN A 15 16.84 2.99 -1.46
C ASN A 15 16.59 4.41 -0.98
N ARG A 16 17.56 5.30 -1.25
CA ARG A 16 17.53 6.69 -0.83
C ARG A 16 16.59 7.52 -1.69
N TYR A 17 15.84 8.39 -1.06
CA TYR A 17 14.97 9.34 -1.75
C TYR A 17 15.76 10.52 -2.33
N ALA A 18 15.32 11.03 -3.48
CA ALA A 18 15.90 12.21 -4.09
C ALA A 18 15.65 13.50 -3.29
N TRP A 19 14.77 13.46 -2.30
CA TRP A 19 14.44 14.57 -1.40
C TRP A 19 14.13 14.09 0.03
N GLY A 20 14.39 14.96 1.03
CA GLY A 20 13.96 14.73 2.43
C GLY A 20 14.95 13.93 3.28
N ASN A 21 16.16 13.62 2.76
CA ASN A 21 17.20 12.84 3.49
C ASN A 21 16.64 11.59 4.17
N THR A 22 15.81 10.83 3.47
CA THR A 22 15.11 9.64 3.93
C THR A 22 15.33 8.45 2.99
N ASN A 23 14.66 7.33 3.23
CA ASN A 23 14.72 6.12 2.42
C ASN A 23 13.35 5.46 2.28
N GLU A 24 13.27 4.44 1.43
CA GLU A 24 12.03 3.73 1.13
C GLU A 24 11.43 3.09 2.41
N HIS A 25 12.24 2.38 3.19
CA HIS A 25 11.78 1.77 4.44
C HIS A 25 11.07 2.79 5.34
N ALA A 26 11.72 3.92 5.63
CA ALA A 26 11.18 4.90 6.58
C ALA A 26 9.84 5.49 6.13
N GLN A 27 9.65 5.70 4.82
CA GLN A 27 8.40 6.27 4.31
C GLN A 27 7.32 5.20 4.14
N CYS A 28 7.67 4.00 3.66
CA CYS A 28 6.72 2.89 3.57
C CYS A 28 6.19 2.45 4.93
N GLN A 29 7.03 2.51 5.98
CA GLN A 29 6.59 2.26 7.35
C GLN A 29 5.53 3.27 7.80
N ARG A 30 5.73 4.57 7.55
CA ARG A 30 4.74 5.62 7.88
C ARG A 30 3.43 5.46 7.11
N ILE A 31 3.53 5.13 5.83
CA ILE A 31 2.35 4.84 4.99
C ILE A 31 1.58 3.65 5.56
N ALA A 32 2.28 2.56 5.87
CA ALA A 32 1.67 1.34 6.41
C ALA A 32 1.03 1.55 7.79
N GLU A 33 1.62 2.40 8.64
CA GLU A 33 1.04 2.78 9.93
C GLU A 33 -0.26 3.59 9.76
N ALA A 34 -0.29 4.53 8.81
CA ALA A 34 -1.49 5.29 8.46
C ALA A 34 -2.58 4.40 7.88
N GLU A 35 -2.21 3.50 6.95
CA GLU A 35 -3.09 2.47 6.39
C GLU A 35 -3.68 1.58 7.49
N ALA A 36 -2.84 1.06 8.39
CA ALA A 36 -3.27 0.21 9.49
C ALA A 36 -4.25 0.93 10.43
N ALA A 37 -4.00 2.21 10.71
CA ALA A 37 -4.90 3.03 11.53
C ALA A 37 -6.27 3.21 10.85
N ALA A 38 -6.29 3.51 9.55
CA ALA A 38 -7.52 3.67 8.78
C ALA A 38 -8.33 2.38 8.69
N LEU A 39 -7.68 1.25 8.41
CA LEU A 39 -8.31 -0.06 8.36
C LEU A 39 -8.92 -0.46 9.71
N ARG A 40 -8.20 -0.25 10.81
CA ARG A 40 -8.71 -0.54 12.16
C ARG A 40 -9.92 0.32 12.51
N ARG A 41 -9.93 1.60 12.16
CA ARG A 41 -11.12 2.47 12.31
C ARG A 41 -12.32 1.93 11.52
N SER A 42 -12.07 1.27 10.40
CA SER A 42 -13.07 0.64 9.53
C SER A 42 -13.49 -0.77 9.98
N GLY A 43 -13.06 -1.21 11.16
CA GLY A 43 -13.42 -2.52 11.73
C GLY A 43 -12.69 -3.71 11.08
N VAL A 44 -11.58 -3.46 10.37
CA VAL A 44 -10.72 -4.49 9.77
C VAL A 44 -9.62 -4.87 10.76
N GLU A 45 -9.37 -6.17 10.91
CA GLU A 45 -8.21 -6.67 11.65
C GLU A 45 -6.94 -6.49 10.81
N VAL A 46 -5.89 -5.96 11.43
CA VAL A 46 -4.63 -5.65 10.73
C VAL A 46 -3.44 -6.24 11.46
N LYS A 47 -2.61 -6.97 10.72
CA LYS A 47 -1.28 -7.39 11.12
C LYS A 47 -0.24 -6.68 10.26
N LEU A 48 0.71 -6.01 10.90
CA LEU A 48 1.80 -5.29 10.25
C LEU A 48 3.09 -6.09 10.39
N ALA A 49 3.79 -6.33 9.29
CA ALA A 49 5.08 -7.03 9.31
C ALA A 49 6.12 -6.25 10.11
N ALA A 50 6.89 -6.95 10.95
CA ALA A 50 8.00 -6.35 11.66
C ALA A 50 9.18 -6.08 10.72
N PHE A 51 9.92 -4.99 10.99
CA PHE A 51 11.16 -4.69 10.29
C PHE A 51 12.17 -5.84 10.42
N GLY A 52 12.85 -6.17 9.34
CA GLY A 52 13.86 -7.23 9.29
C GLY A 52 13.30 -8.65 9.12
N THR A 53 11.96 -8.83 9.03
CA THR A 53 11.38 -10.11 8.63
C THR A 53 11.58 -10.34 7.12
N THR A 54 12.00 -11.53 6.75
CA THR A 54 12.16 -11.89 5.34
C THR A 54 10.82 -12.00 4.62
N MET A 55 10.80 -11.80 3.30
CA MET A 55 9.60 -11.99 2.48
C MET A 55 8.94 -13.37 2.69
N ALA A 56 9.75 -14.42 2.87
CA ALA A 56 9.23 -15.77 3.15
C ALA A 56 8.52 -15.86 4.51
N GLN A 57 9.07 -15.23 5.55
CA GLN A 57 8.44 -15.13 6.86
C GLN A 57 7.13 -14.34 6.80
N ARG A 58 7.11 -13.20 6.09
CA ARG A 58 5.92 -12.36 5.90
C ARG A 58 4.79 -13.12 5.21
N CYS A 59 5.09 -13.86 4.14
CA CYS A 59 4.10 -14.72 3.48
C CYS A 59 3.58 -15.81 4.44
N ALA A 60 4.47 -16.52 5.14
CA ALA A 60 4.09 -17.56 6.10
C ALA A 60 3.24 -17.00 7.27
N GLU A 61 3.58 -15.82 7.78
CA GLU A 61 2.78 -15.14 8.82
C GLU A 61 1.40 -14.72 8.32
N SER A 62 1.32 -14.20 7.09
CA SER A 62 0.06 -13.84 6.43
C SER A 62 -0.86 -15.06 6.30
N ASP A 63 -0.31 -16.17 5.81
CA ASP A 63 -1.03 -17.42 5.59
C ASP A 63 -1.48 -18.05 6.90
N ALA A 64 -0.59 -18.16 7.88
CA ALA A 64 -0.90 -18.75 9.20
C ALA A 64 -1.96 -17.92 9.95
N TRP A 65 -1.99 -16.60 9.73
CA TRP A 65 -3.00 -15.73 10.33
C TRP A 65 -4.33 -15.75 9.58
N GLY A 66 -4.36 -16.25 8.35
CA GLY A 66 -5.54 -16.32 7.50
C GLY A 66 -5.97 -14.95 6.97
N ALA A 67 -5.03 -14.20 6.42
CA ALA A 67 -5.32 -12.92 5.80
C ALA A 67 -6.30 -13.05 4.61
N ASP A 68 -7.23 -12.10 4.46
CA ASP A 68 -8.07 -11.96 3.27
C ASP A 68 -7.31 -11.27 2.13
N ILE A 69 -6.34 -10.40 2.47
CA ILE A 69 -5.44 -9.68 1.56
C ILE A 69 -4.03 -9.62 2.16
N HIS A 70 -3.02 -9.81 1.29
CA HIS A 70 -1.62 -9.51 1.57
C HIS A 70 -1.25 -8.22 0.81
N ASN A 71 -1.09 -7.10 1.52
CA ASN A 71 -0.78 -5.80 0.93
C ASN A 71 0.68 -5.44 1.13
N CYS A 72 1.43 -5.21 0.05
CA CYS A 72 2.81 -4.72 0.08
C CYS A 72 2.83 -3.23 -0.20
N VAL A 73 3.54 -2.47 0.63
CA VAL A 73 3.69 -1.01 0.50
C VAL A 73 5.13 -0.70 0.12
N HIS A 74 5.32 -0.21 -1.10
CA HIS A 74 6.58 0.17 -1.69
C HIS A 74 6.53 1.54 -2.36
N THR A 75 7.68 2.07 -2.73
CA THR A 75 7.82 3.22 -3.62
C THR A 75 8.87 2.93 -4.67
N ASN A 76 8.62 3.37 -5.89
CA ASN A 76 9.35 2.98 -7.08
C ASN A 76 10.58 3.86 -7.36
N ALA A 77 11.45 3.36 -8.24
CA ALA A 77 12.56 4.10 -8.82
C ALA A 77 12.79 3.65 -10.26
N PHE A 78 13.22 4.55 -11.13
CA PHE A 78 13.57 4.20 -12.51
C PHE A 78 14.68 5.07 -13.09
N ASN A 79 14.39 6.30 -13.50
CA ASN A 79 15.37 7.18 -14.19
C ASN A 79 15.28 8.66 -13.74
N GLY A 80 14.66 8.92 -12.59
CA GLY A 80 14.46 10.25 -12.03
C GLY A 80 13.45 11.14 -12.76
N LYS A 81 12.72 10.59 -13.75
CA LYS A 81 11.79 11.35 -14.61
C LYS A 81 10.39 10.75 -14.67
N VAL A 82 10.23 9.51 -14.22
CA VAL A 82 8.93 8.84 -14.19
C VAL A 82 8.22 9.20 -12.88
N SER A 83 6.90 9.35 -12.94
CA SER A 83 6.06 9.69 -11.81
C SER A 83 4.67 9.04 -11.99
N GLY A 84 4.03 8.64 -10.91
CA GLY A 84 2.71 8.01 -10.91
C GLY A 84 2.68 6.65 -10.20
N THR A 85 1.50 6.22 -9.82
CA THR A 85 1.27 4.95 -9.11
C THR A 85 1.39 3.76 -10.05
N ARG A 86 2.08 2.71 -9.60
CA ARG A 86 2.07 1.40 -10.26
C ARG A 86 1.66 0.32 -9.28
N MET A 87 0.92 -0.67 -9.77
CA MET A 87 0.52 -1.79 -8.94
C MET A 87 0.79 -3.11 -9.62
N PHE A 88 1.13 -4.11 -8.81
CA PHE A 88 1.37 -5.46 -9.29
C PHE A 88 0.48 -6.46 -8.58
N CYS A 89 -0.03 -7.42 -9.37
CA CYS A 89 -0.82 -8.55 -8.92
C CYS A 89 -0.31 -9.85 -9.56
N TYR A 90 -0.85 -10.99 -9.13
CA TYR A 90 -0.43 -12.29 -9.66
C TYR A 90 -0.86 -12.51 -11.11
N SER A 91 -2.12 -12.18 -11.44
CA SER A 91 -2.71 -12.38 -12.76
C SER A 91 -3.73 -11.32 -13.11
N VAL A 92 -3.95 -11.10 -14.40
CA VAL A 92 -5.00 -10.25 -14.96
C VAL A 92 -5.80 -11.08 -15.96
N PRO A 93 -7.10 -11.36 -15.71
CA PRO A 93 -7.89 -11.01 -14.52
C PRO A 93 -7.53 -11.85 -13.28
N GLY A 94 -8.06 -11.47 -12.11
CA GLY A 94 -7.90 -12.21 -10.87
C GLY A 94 -8.26 -11.40 -9.62
N LYS A 95 -8.43 -12.08 -8.48
CA LYS A 95 -8.79 -11.41 -7.21
C LYS A 95 -7.79 -10.31 -6.79
N GLY A 96 -6.49 -10.58 -6.97
CA GLY A 96 -5.45 -9.58 -6.70
C GLY A 96 -5.55 -8.38 -7.65
N TYR A 97 -5.90 -8.60 -8.92
CA TYR A 97 -6.15 -7.52 -9.87
C TYR A 97 -7.36 -6.66 -9.48
N ASP A 98 -8.45 -7.29 -9.06
CA ASP A 98 -9.65 -6.56 -8.63
C ASP A 98 -9.37 -5.73 -7.37
N ALA A 99 -8.61 -6.28 -6.42
CA ALA A 99 -8.14 -5.54 -5.24
C ALA A 99 -7.21 -4.38 -5.62
N CYS A 100 -6.23 -4.61 -6.52
CA CYS A 100 -5.37 -3.56 -7.04
C CYS A 100 -6.18 -2.44 -7.72
N ARG A 101 -7.21 -2.77 -8.49
CA ARG A 101 -8.07 -1.78 -9.15
C ARG A 101 -8.79 -0.87 -8.15
N ALA A 102 -9.31 -1.44 -7.06
CA ALA A 102 -9.98 -0.66 -6.02
C ALA A 102 -9.00 0.30 -5.34
N VAL A 103 -7.80 -0.16 -4.97
CA VAL A 103 -6.76 0.68 -4.37
C VAL A 103 -6.26 1.73 -5.37
N PHE A 104 -6.00 1.34 -6.62
CA PHE A 104 -5.53 2.22 -7.69
C PHE A 104 -6.50 3.37 -7.94
N GLY A 105 -7.81 3.09 -7.95
CA GLY A 105 -8.85 4.10 -8.12
C GLY A 105 -8.87 5.18 -7.03
N GLN A 106 -8.33 4.87 -5.84
CA GLN A 106 -8.24 5.83 -4.73
C GLN A 106 -6.87 6.53 -4.68
N LEU A 107 -5.78 5.83 -5.01
CA LEU A 107 -4.42 6.34 -4.84
C LEU A 107 -3.92 7.10 -6.08
N ALA A 108 -4.09 6.56 -7.28
CA ALA A 108 -3.54 7.16 -8.51
C ALA A 108 -3.99 8.61 -8.75
N PRO A 109 -5.26 9.01 -8.51
CA PRO A 109 -5.68 10.39 -8.67
C PRO A 109 -5.00 11.40 -7.73
N LEU A 110 -4.34 10.93 -6.66
CA LEU A 110 -3.66 11.80 -5.69
C LEU A 110 -2.22 12.08 -6.11
N THR A 111 -1.60 11.17 -6.86
CA THR A 111 -0.17 11.30 -7.21
C THR A 111 0.07 12.40 -8.25
N PRO A 112 1.24 13.06 -8.25
CA PRO A 112 1.55 14.12 -9.18
C PRO A 112 1.82 13.63 -10.61
N GLY A 113 1.91 12.31 -10.81
CA GLY A 113 2.31 11.72 -12.08
C GLY A 113 1.17 11.09 -12.87
N THR A 114 1.49 10.61 -14.06
CA THR A 114 0.55 9.98 -14.99
C THR A 114 1.10 8.67 -15.59
N SER A 115 2.30 8.24 -15.19
CA SER A 115 2.87 6.96 -15.65
C SER A 115 2.32 5.79 -14.82
N GLU A 116 1.01 5.60 -14.89
CA GLU A 116 0.22 4.77 -13.99
C GLU A 116 -0.28 3.52 -14.69
N ASN A 117 -0.22 2.38 -13.99
CA ASN A 117 -0.80 1.15 -14.49
C ASN A 117 -0.92 0.06 -13.41
N ILE A 118 -1.68 -0.98 -13.75
CA ILE A 118 -1.77 -2.23 -12.99
C ILE A 118 -1.30 -3.36 -13.90
N GLN A 119 -0.33 -4.16 -13.44
CA GLN A 119 0.26 -5.23 -14.22
C GLN A 119 0.32 -6.55 -13.45
N ALA A 120 0.23 -7.67 -14.17
CA ALA A 120 0.60 -8.96 -13.62
C ALA A 120 2.14 -9.05 -13.51
N ASN A 121 2.64 -9.33 -12.31
CA ASN A 121 4.06 -9.59 -12.08
C ASN A 121 4.29 -10.73 -11.07
N PRO A 122 4.05 -11.99 -11.47
CA PRO A 122 4.25 -13.14 -10.58
C PRO A 122 5.72 -13.45 -10.27
N ARG A 123 6.67 -12.63 -10.73
CA ARG A 123 8.09 -12.73 -10.38
C ARG A 123 8.38 -12.15 -9.01
N LEU A 124 7.56 -11.19 -8.55
CA LEU A 124 7.68 -10.62 -7.22
C LEU A 124 7.31 -11.69 -6.18
N TYR A 125 8.16 -11.85 -5.17
CA TYR A 125 8.02 -12.93 -4.19
C TYR A 125 6.69 -12.81 -3.42
N GLU A 126 6.39 -11.65 -2.86
CA GLU A 126 5.17 -11.39 -2.07
C GLU A 126 3.91 -11.18 -2.94
N VAL A 127 4.03 -11.21 -4.26
CA VAL A 127 2.89 -11.31 -5.18
C VAL A 127 2.51 -12.77 -5.43
N ARG A 128 3.52 -13.67 -5.51
CA ARG A 128 3.31 -15.07 -5.89
C ARG A 128 3.03 -16.00 -4.73
N ASN A 129 3.63 -15.79 -3.58
CA ASN A 129 3.69 -16.81 -2.53
C ASN A 129 2.59 -16.74 -1.47
N PRO A 130 1.99 -15.59 -1.11
CA PRO A 130 0.87 -15.57 -0.18
C PRO A 130 -0.32 -16.38 -0.72
N ALA A 131 -1.02 -17.11 0.16
CA ALA A 131 -2.28 -17.76 -0.17
C ALA A 131 -3.41 -16.74 -0.41
N ALA A 132 -3.38 -15.61 0.30
CA ALA A 132 -4.26 -14.48 0.08
C ALA A 132 -3.95 -13.78 -1.25
N PRO A 133 -4.95 -13.18 -1.92
CA PRO A 133 -4.70 -12.27 -3.04
C PRO A 133 -3.74 -11.16 -2.61
N SER A 134 -2.69 -10.93 -3.44
CA SER A 134 -1.70 -9.88 -3.16
C SER A 134 -2.03 -8.60 -3.89
N VAL A 135 -1.88 -7.49 -3.18
CA VAL A 135 -1.84 -6.12 -3.71
C VAL A 135 -0.43 -5.59 -3.47
N TYR A 136 0.31 -5.27 -4.53
CA TYR A 136 1.66 -4.73 -4.40
C TYR A 136 1.67 -3.30 -4.93
N CYS A 137 1.76 -2.35 -3.99
CA CYS A 137 1.68 -0.92 -4.27
C CYS A 137 3.06 -0.33 -4.44
N GLU A 138 3.36 0.20 -5.63
CA GLU A 138 4.41 1.17 -5.87
C GLU A 138 3.74 2.55 -5.87
N CYS A 139 3.70 3.19 -4.70
CA CYS A 139 2.84 4.35 -4.46
C CYS A 139 3.17 5.54 -5.36
N GLU A 140 4.45 5.84 -5.54
CA GLU A 140 5.00 6.89 -6.41
C GLU A 140 6.51 6.64 -6.58
N PHE A 141 7.19 7.37 -7.48
CA PHE A 141 8.63 7.25 -7.72
C PHE A 141 9.43 8.16 -6.78
N HIS A 142 10.28 7.56 -5.96
CA HIS A 142 11.10 8.27 -4.98
C HIS A 142 12.45 8.79 -5.52
N ASP A 143 12.81 8.43 -6.75
CA ASP A 143 14.06 8.84 -7.39
C ASP A 143 13.97 10.17 -8.15
N SER A 144 12.81 10.82 -8.16
CA SER A 144 12.62 12.20 -8.58
C SER A 144 12.40 13.10 -7.37
N ILE A 145 12.84 14.38 -7.43
CA ILE A 145 12.62 15.34 -6.34
C ILE A 145 11.12 15.56 -6.10
N GLN A 146 10.34 15.67 -7.16
CA GLN A 146 8.89 15.90 -7.07
C GLN A 146 8.18 14.72 -6.41
N GLY A 147 8.45 13.50 -6.87
CA GLY A 147 7.82 12.29 -6.32
C GLY A 147 8.25 12.03 -4.88
N ALA A 148 9.57 12.12 -4.59
CA ALA A 148 10.10 11.96 -3.24
C ALA A 148 9.47 12.96 -2.25
N ARG A 149 9.39 14.23 -2.64
CA ARG A 149 8.78 15.26 -1.81
C ARG A 149 7.30 14.98 -1.57
N TRP A 150 6.57 14.66 -2.63
CA TRP A 150 5.15 14.33 -2.51
C TRP A 150 4.92 13.16 -1.56
N ILE A 151 5.67 12.06 -1.67
CA ILE A 151 5.55 10.92 -0.76
C ILE A 151 5.75 11.34 0.69
N VAL A 152 6.84 12.09 0.97
CA VAL A 152 7.19 12.50 2.34
C VAL A 152 6.11 13.41 2.96
N GLU A 153 5.52 14.28 2.15
CA GLU A 153 4.49 15.23 2.59
C GLU A 153 3.09 14.58 2.70
N HIS A 154 2.84 13.41 2.07
CA HIS A 154 1.50 12.80 1.96
C HIS A 154 1.43 11.34 2.47
N THR A 155 2.34 10.91 3.35
CA THR A 155 2.33 9.51 3.85
C THR A 155 0.99 9.10 4.45
N THR A 156 0.31 10.01 5.14
CA THR A 156 -1.02 9.76 5.71
C THR A 156 -2.08 9.63 4.62
N ASP A 157 -2.10 10.53 3.65
CA ASP A 157 -3.08 10.51 2.55
C ASP A 157 -2.93 9.24 1.70
N ILE A 158 -1.69 8.81 1.46
CA ILE A 158 -1.39 7.56 0.74
C ILE A 158 -1.96 6.36 1.52
N GLY A 159 -1.67 6.26 2.82
CA GLY A 159 -2.17 5.18 3.66
C GLY A 159 -3.70 5.14 3.75
N GLU A 160 -4.34 6.29 3.89
CA GLU A 160 -5.81 6.42 3.87
C GLU A 160 -6.41 5.99 2.53
N ALA A 161 -5.79 6.37 1.41
CA ALA A 161 -6.25 5.98 0.07
C ALA A 161 -6.14 4.46 -0.16
N ILE A 162 -5.03 3.85 0.25
CA ILE A 162 -4.85 2.40 0.18
C ILE A 162 -5.93 1.70 1.03
N ALA A 163 -6.10 2.12 2.28
CA ALA A 163 -7.10 1.55 3.19
C ALA A 163 -8.52 1.67 2.62
N LYS A 164 -8.87 2.80 2.03
CA LYS A 164 -10.17 3.02 1.41
C LYS A 164 -10.42 2.04 0.26
N GLY A 165 -9.47 1.88 -0.64
CA GLY A 165 -9.58 0.93 -1.75
C GLY A 165 -9.68 -0.52 -1.27
N LEU A 166 -8.91 -0.91 -0.25
CA LEU A 166 -9.00 -2.25 0.34
C LEU A 166 -10.36 -2.49 1.02
N CYS A 167 -10.91 -1.49 1.73
CA CYS A 167 -12.25 -1.57 2.29
C CYS A 167 -13.31 -1.74 1.20
N GLU A 168 -13.22 -0.98 0.09
CA GLU A 168 -14.14 -1.11 -1.06
C GLU A 168 -14.10 -2.53 -1.64
N TYR A 169 -12.92 -3.07 -1.87
CA TYR A 169 -12.76 -4.45 -2.38
C TYR A 169 -13.36 -5.49 -1.43
N LEU A 170 -13.16 -5.34 -0.14
CA LEU A 170 -13.65 -6.29 0.87
C LEU A 170 -15.12 -6.10 1.24
N GLY A 171 -15.78 -5.06 0.74
CA GLY A 171 -17.15 -4.70 1.11
C GLY A 171 -17.27 -4.22 2.57
N ALA A 172 -16.19 -3.67 3.12
CA ALA A 172 -16.16 -3.06 4.45
C ALA A 172 -16.50 -1.56 4.36
N VAL A 173 -17.13 -1.02 5.40
CA VAL A 173 -17.43 0.43 5.47
C VAL A 173 -16.12 1.16 5.76
N SER A 174 -15.72 2.05 4.85
CA SER A 174 -14.53 2.87 5.05
C SER A 174 -14.83 4.11 5.89
N TYR A 175 -14.19 4.24 7.04
CA TYR A 175 -14.19 5.46 7.86
C TYR A 175 -12.90 6.23 7.60
N THR A 176 -12.84 6.91 6.46
CA THR A 176 -11.76 7.87 6.16
C THR A 176 -12.06 9.18 6.87
N HIS A 177 -11.08 9.74 7.53
CA HIS A 177 -11.09 11.00 8.30
C HIS A 177 -12.47 11.45 8.79
N LEU A 178 -12.77 11.21 10.05
CA LEU A 178 -13.91 11.83 10.70
C LEU A 178 -13.73 13.35 10.66
N THR A 179 -14.43 14.02 9.74
CA THR A 179 -14.95 15.32 10.11
C THR A 179 -15.81 15.06 11.33
N LEU A 180 -15.32 15.44 12.52
CA LEU A 180 -16.14 15.48 13.72
C LEU A 180 -17.44 16.18 13.33
N PRO A 181 -18.63 15.61 13.66
CA PRO A 181 -19.85 16.35 13.48
C PRO A 181 -19.66 17.65 14.24
N THR A 182 -19.64 18.78 13.52
CA THR A 182 -19.82 20.08 14.12
C THR A 182 -21.07 19.98 14.97
N LYS A 183 -20.91 20.05 16.31
CA LYS A 183 -22.06 20.23 17.19
C LYS A 183 -22.86 21.39 16.62
N LEU A 184 -24.04 21.09 16.08
CA LEU A 184 -25.07 22.09 15.92
C LEU A 184 -25.46 22.49 17.33
N GLU A 185 -25.02 23.64 17.76
CA GLU A 185 -25.65 24.36 18.88
C GLU A 185 -27.02 24.88 18.46
#